data_2945406ff59b186a97a92f8c40d75c82
#
_entry.id   2945406ff59b186a97a92f8c40d75c82
#
_cell.length_a   1.000
_cell.length_b   1.000
_cell.length_c   1.000
_cell.angle_alpha   90.00
_cell.angle_beta   90.00
_cell.angle_gamma   90.00
#
_symmetry.space_group_name_H-M   'P 1'
#
loop_
_entity.id
_entity.type
_entity.pdbx_description
1 polymer ?
#
loop_
_entity_poly.entity_id
_entity_poly.type
_entity_poly.pdbx_seq_one_letter_code
_entity_poly.pdbx_strand_id
1 'polypeptide(L)'
;MTLPVMVRTGIDFLYKKYPRGFFMMAEGGAIDHMGHSNDPAGVLGELREFDAAVREAYEFYKKHPRETLIVITADHETGGLSMGADGVYAVDMSIVEPVNISKGAFAQAMRSLMNKNGKSTTWEQVKSLMAQHLGLGADVPLTAGEEGHLMIQFQKVLDNRSKDVKTLYQNFDELTDDIFKLFSAKCHFGWTTTGHSGNPVPIFAIGAGAEKFDNRGWIDNTQIPLILRGMVK
;
A
#
# COMPACT_ATOMS: atom_id res chain seq x y z
N MET A 1 3.41 -17.45 0.47
CA MET A 1 4.21 -17.29 1.70
C MET A 1 4.19 -15.82 2.04
N THR A 2 3.83 -15.43 3.26
CA THR A 2 3.70 -14.04 3.68
C THR A 2 5.03 -13.47 4.18
N LEU A 3 5.19 -12.16 4.17
CA LEU A 3 6.42 -11.50 4.60
C LEU A 3 6.81 -11.83 6.05
N PRO A 4 5.88 -11.87 7.05
CA PRO A 4 6.22 -12.28 8.41
C PRO A 4 6.81 -13.70 8.49
N VAL A 5 6.26 -14.64 7.72
CA VAL A 5 6.78 -16.01 7.66
C VAL A 5 8.19 -16.05 7.06
N MET A 6 8.44 -15.26 6.01
CA MET A 6 9.77 -15.15 5.41
C MET A 6 10.79 -14.57 6.38
N VAL A 7 10.43 -13.50 7.08
CA VAL A 7 11.29 -12.82 8.06
C VAL A 7 11.63 -13.77 9.22
N ARG A 8 10.64 -14.39 9.84
CA ARG A 8 10.87 -15.38 10.91
C ARG A 8 11.79 -16.50 10.45
N THR A 9 11.48 -17.12 9.31
CA THR A 9 12.26 -18.24 8.77
C THR A 9 13.69 -17.83 8.44
N GLY A 10 13.84 -16.62 7.85
CA GLY A 10 15.16 -16.06 7.54
C GLY A 10 16.00 -15.81 8.79
N ILE A 11 15.44 -15.21 9.82
CA ILE A 11 16.11 -14.99 11.12
C ILE A 11 16.53 -16.32 11.72
N ASP A 12 15.63 -17.29 11.83
CA ASP A 12 15.91 -18.61 12.41
C ASP A 12 17.03 -19.34 11.68
N PHE A 13 17.01 -19.28 10.34
CA PHE A 13 18.03 -19.91 9.51
C PHE A 13 19.39 -19.21 9.67
N LEU A 14 19.44 -17.89 9.56
CA LEU A 14 20.67 -17.10 9.61
C LEU A 14 21.32 -17.17 10.99
N TYR A 15 20.52 -17.08 12.05
CA TYR A 15 21.01 -17.16 13.43
C TYR A 15 21.66 -18.51 13.73
N LYS A 16 21.09 -19.62 13.26
CA LYS A 16 21.66 -20.96 13.43
C LYS A 16 22.93 -21.16 12.62
N LYS A 17 22.96 -20.62 11.40
CA LYS A 17 24.05 -20.87 10.45
C LYS A 17 25.26 -19.97 10.67
N TYR A 18 25.05 -18.75 11.17
CA TYR A 18 26.10 -17.73 11.30
C TYR A 18 26.25 -17.25 12.74
N PRO A 19 26.96 -18.01 13.61
CA PRO A 19 27.05 -17.68 15.04
C PRO A 19 27.84 -16.40 15.35
N ARG A 20 28.55 -15.84 14.37
CA ARG A 20 29.26 -14.56 14.51
C ARG A 20 28.42 -13.34 14.16
N GLY A 21 27.20 -13.56 13.71
CA GLY A 21 26.25 -12.52 13.31
C GLY A 21 25.85 -12.59 11.84
N PHE A 22 24.79 -11.87 11.49
CA PHE A 22 24.27 -11.77 10.14
C PHE A 22 23.66 -10.38 9.92
N PHE A 23 23.50 -10.02 8.66
CA PHE A 23 22.68 -8.90 8.19
C PHE A 23 21.53 -9.48 7.37
N MET A 24 20.32 -8.97 7.61
CA MET A 24 19.14 -9.30 6.81
C MET A 24 18.38 -8.03 6.47
N MET A 25 18.02 -7.88 5.22
CA MET A 25 17.09 -6.86 4.74
C MET A 25 15.79 -7.54 4.33
N ALA A 26 14.67 -6.98 4.73
CA ALA A 26 13.33 -7.40 4.34
C ALA A 26 12.56 -6.19 3.84
N GLU A 27 11.85 -6.36 2.75
CA GLU A 27 11.16 -5.27 2.06
C GLU A 27 9.65 -5.52 2.01
N GLY A 28 8.87 -4.51 2.40
CA GLY A 28 7.43 -4.44 2.17
C GLY A 28 7.13 -3.79 0.82
N GLY A 29 7.70 -4.33 -0.28
CA GLY A 29 7.67 -3.70 -1.61
C GLY A 29 6.27 -3.49 -2.20
N ALA A 30 5.26 -4.24 -1.74
CA ALA A 30 3.90 -4.05 -2.21
C ALA A 30 3.23 -2.76 -1.68
N ILE A 31 3.76 -2.15 -0.60
CA ILE A 31 3.30 -0.83 -0.11
C ILE A 31 3.48 0.22 -1.22
N ASP A 32 4.66 0.25 -1.85
CA ASP A 32 4.98 1.11 -2.98
C ASP A 32 4.04 0.88 -4.17
N HIS A 33 3.80 -0.38 -4.55
CA HIS A 33 2.88 -0.72 -5.64
C HIS A 33 1.45 -0.21 -5.40
N MET A 34 0.97 -0.28 -4.15
CA MET A 34 -0.34 0.25 -3.78
C MET A 34 -0.34 1.78 -3.78
N GLY A 35 0.74 2.42 -3.35
CA GLY A 35 0.95 3.87 -3.46
C GLY A 35 0.88 4.35 -4.91
N HIS A 36 1.59 3.72 -5.82
CA HIS A 36 1.52 4.00 -7.26
C HIS A 36 0.13 3.83 -7.86
N SER A 37 -0.66 2.95 -7.30
CA SER A 37 -2.04 2.71 -7.73
C SER A 37 -3.04 3.66 -7.09
N ASN A 38 -2.63 4.48 -6.11
CA ASN A 38 -3.51 5.32 -5.29
C ASN A 38 -4.62 4.48 -4.66
N ASP A 39 -4.22 3.36 -4.04
CA ASP A 39 -5.11 2.38 -3.41
C ASP A 39 -4.96 2.45 -1.89
N PRO A 40 -5.82 3.19 -1.16
CA PRO A 40 -5.66 3.38 0.27
C PRO A 40 -5.85 2.10 1.08
N ALA A 41 -6.77 1.22 0.67
CA ALA A 41 -6.99 -0.05 1.34
C ALA A 41 -5.82 -1.01 1.11
N GLY A 42 -5.28 -1.02 -0.11
CA GLY A 42 -4.08 -1.78 -0.45
C GLY A 42 -2.87 -1.33 0.37
N VAL A 43 -2.59 -0.02 0.45
CA VAL A 43 -1.49 0.51 1.29
C VAL A 43 -1.64 0.09 2.75
N LEU A 44 -2.84 0.20 3.32
CA LEU A 44 -3.08 -0.21 4.71
C LEU A 44 -2.91 -1.71 4.93
N GLY A 45 -3.37 -2.53 3.98
CA GLY A 45 -3.22 -3.98 4.02
C GLY A 45 -1.75 -4.40 4.03
N GLU A 46 -0.97 -3.88 3.09
CA GLU A 46 0.46 -4.16 2.96
C GLU A 46 1.28 -3.60 4.14
N LEU A 47 0.91 -2.43 4.66
CA LEU A 47 1.55 -1.87 5.85
C LEU A 47 1.29 -2.74 7.09
N ARG A 48 0.09 -3.31 7.26
CA ARG A 48 -0.21 -4.26 8.34
C ARG A 48 0.59 -5.55 8.22
N GLU A 49 0.81 -6.05 7.00
CA GLU A 49 1.66 -7.21 6.77
C GLU A 49 3.12 -6.90 7.07
N PHE A 50 3.60 -5.71 6.70
CA PHE A 50 4.95 -5.24 7.06
C PHE A 50 5.11 -5.09 8.57
N ASP A 51 4.15 -4.49 9.28
CA ASP A 51 4.16 -4.40 10.76
C ASP A 51 4.25 -5.79 11.41
N ALA A 52 3.50 -6.76 10.89
CA ALA A 52 3.59 -8.13 11.37
C ALA A 52 4.99 -8.75 11.13
N ALA A 53 5.65 -8.41 10.03
CA ALA A 53 7.02 -8.85 9.75
C ALA A 53 8.03 -8.17 10.69
N VAL A 54 7.87 -6.87 10.97
CA VAL A 54 8.65 -6.14 11.97
C VAL A 54 8.48 -6.77 13.35
N ARG A 55 7.28 -7.21 13.70
CA ARG A 55 7.01 -7.91 14.96
C ARG A 55 7.82 -9.20 15.10
N GLU A 56 8.01 -9.98 14.04
CA GLU A 56 8.87 -11.18 14.09
C GLU A 56 10.34 -10.81 14.40
N ALA A 57 10.85 -9.74 13.80
CA ALA A 57 12.17 -9.22 14.13
C ALA A 57 12.25 -8.70 15.58
N TYR A 58 11.20 -8.05 16.06
CA TYR A 58 11.13 -7.55 17.42
C TYR A 58 11.07 -8.68 18.46
N GLU A 59 10.38 -9.80 18.17
CA GLU A 59 10.38 -10.98 19.03
C GLU A 59 11.80 -11.62 19.15
N PHE A 60 12.59 -11.57 18.09
CA PHE A 60 14.00 -11.94 18.14
C PHE A 60 14.82 -10.96 18.95
N TYR A 61 14.64 -9.65 18.71
CA TYR A 61 15.29 -8.59 19.51
C TYR A 61 15.06 -8.74 21.00
N LYS A 62 13.85 -9.04 21.46
CA LYS A 62 13.54 -9.21 22.88
C LYS A 62 14.39 -10.32 23.55
N LYS A 63 14.79 -11.32 22.77
CA LYS A 63 15.66 -12.42 23.26
C LYS A 63 17.15 -12.04 23.21
N HIS A 64 17.53 -11.12 22.32
CA HIS A 64 18.91 -10.73 22.03
C HIS A 64 19.10 -9.20 21.99
N PRO A 65 18.66 -8.43 23.02
CA PRO A 65 18.54 -6.96 22.92
C PRO A 65 19.88 -6.22 22.81
N ARG A 66 20.97 -6.83 23.29
CA ARG A 66 22.32 -6.23 23.23
C ARG A 66 23.12 -6.60 21.99
N GLU A 67 22.59 -7.49 21.17
CA GLU A 67 23.25 -8.06 19.99
C GLU A 67 22.46 -7.81 18.68
N THR A 68 21.26 -7.24 18.81
CA THR A 68 20.36 -7.00 17.66
C THR A 68 20.16 -5.52 17.48
N LEU A 69 20.25 -5.07 16.24
CA LEU A 69 19.78 -3.78 15.77
C LEU A 69 18.66 -4.01 14.76
N ILE A 70 17.54 -3.32 14.94
CA ILE A 70 16.48 -3.22 13.94
C ILE A 70 16.44 -1.78 13.47
N VAL A 71 16.49 -1.58 12.15
CA VAL A 71 16.29 -0.29 11.51
C VAL A 71 15.12 -0.42 10.55
N ILE A 72 14.17 0.51 10.62
CA ILE A 72 12.97 0.58 9.78
C ILE A 72 12.99 1.92 9.06
N THR A 73 12.93 1.89 7.74
CA THR A 73 12.87 3.10 6.91
C THR A 73 12.25 2.74 5.55
N ALA A 74 12.09 3.73 4.70
CA ALA A 74 11.79 3.55 3.28
C ALA A 74 12.87 4.25 2.44
N ASP A 75 12.97 3.90 1.18
CA ASP A 75 13.83 4.54 0.20
C ASP A 75 13.23 5.86 -0.29
N HIS A 76 11.91 5.96 -0.40
CA HIS A 76 11.14 7.16 -0.78
C HIS A 76 9.68 7.07 -0.33
N GLU A 77 8.97 8.14 -0.51
CA GLU A 77 7.51 8.21 -0.40
C GLU A 77 6.89 7.94 -1.80
N THR A 78 5.69 7.38 -1.83
CA THR A 78 4.95 7.05 -3.06
C THR A 78 3.50 7.51 -2.98
N GLY A 79 3.03 8.18 -4.03
CA GLY A 79 1.66 8.62 -4.18
C GLY A 79 1.36 10.02 -3.64
N GLY A 80 2.22 10.56 -2.80
CA GLY A 80 1.96 11.82 -2.08
C GLY A 80 0.72 11.69 -1.22
N LEU A 81 0.59 10.56 -0.50
CA LEU A 81 -0.56 10.21 0.32
C LEU A 81 -0.76 11.23 1.46
N SER A 82 -1.97 11.77 1.56
CA SER A 82 -2.40 12.54 2.71
C SER A 82 -3.55 11.85 3.45
N MET A 83 -3.50 11.90 4.78
CA MET A 83 -4.56 11.42 5.66
C MET A 83 -5.42 12.63 6.06
N GLY A 84 -6.52 12.83 5.32
CA GLY A 84 -7.36 14.00 5.31
C GLY A 84 -7.24 14.74 3.98
N ALA A 85 -8.37 15.00 3.35
CA ALA A 85 -8.50 15.69 2.06
C ALA A 85 -9.74 16.60 2.05
N ASP A 86 -9.80 17.52 1.07
CA ASP A 86 -10.95 18.39 0.84
C ASP A 86 -11.43 19.18 2.08
N GLY A 87 -10.47 19.60 2.93
CA GLY A 87 -10.76 20.36 4.15
C GLY A 87 -11.17 19.49 5.36
N VAL A 88 -11.16 18.17 5.23
CA VAL A 88 -11.41 17.24 6.34
C VAL A 88 -10.09 16.83 6.95
N TYR A 89 -9.96 16.95 8.29
CA TYR A 89 -8.72 16.65 9.03
C TYR A 89 -8.68 15.22 9.61
N ALA A 90 -9.40 14.29 8.99
CA ALA A 90 -9.49 12.91 9.43
C ALA A 90 -9.70 11.99 8.22
N VAL A 91 -9.44 10.70 8.40
CA VAL A 91 -9.82 9.64 7.46
C VAL A 91 -10.96 8.82 8.05
N ASP A 92 -11.86 8.34 7.21
CA ASP A 92 -12.90 7.42 7.64
C ASP A 92 -12.44 5.97 7.49
N MET A 93 -11.88 5.44 8.57
CA MET A 93 -11.38 4.06 8.60
C MET A 93 -12.50 3.02 8.54
N SER A 94 -13.74 3.38 8.92
CA SER A 94 -14.86 2.44 8.86
C SER A 94 -15.22 2.03 7.43
N ILE A 95 -14.89 2.88 6.45
CA ILE A 95 -15.05 2.60 5.01
C ILE A 95 -13.89 1.76 4.49
N VAL A 96 -12.67 2.00 4.97
CA VAL A 96 -11.45 1.36 4.44
C VAL A 96 -11.23 -0.03 5.03
N GLU A 97 -11.43 -0.20 6.33
CA GLU A 97 -11.14 -1.47 7.02
C GLU A 97 -11.86 -2.71 6.48
N PRO A 98 -13.12 -2.64 6.03
CA PRO A 98 -13.81 -3.81 5.47
C PRO A 98 -13.28 -4.22 4.09
N VAL A 99 -12.54 -3.35 3.39
CA VAL A 99 -12.05 -3.63 2.03
C VAL A 99 -10.96 -4.70 2.06
N ASN A 100 -11.17 -5.74 1.28
CA ASN A 100 -10.30 -6.91 1.21
C ASN A 100 -9.79 -7.21 -0.21
N ILE A 101 -9.84 -6.24 -1.08
CA ILE A 101 -9.41 -6.33 -2.48
C ILE A 101 -8.52 -5.14 -2.83
N SER A 102 -7.44 -5.38 -3.56
CA SER A 102 -6.64 -4.29 -4.13
C SER A 102 -7.28 -3.76 -5.42
N LYS A 103 -6.94 -2.53 -5.80
CA LYS A 103 -7.35 -1.93 -7.09
C LYS A 103 -7.03 -2.83 -8.28
N GLY A 104 -5.85 -3.45 -8.27
CA GLY A 104 -5.44 -4.39 -9.32
C GLY A 104 -6.32 -5.63 -9.39
N ALA A 105 -6.65 -6.23 -8.23
CA ALA A 105 -7.55 -7.38 -8.16
C ALA A 105 -8.99 -6.99 -8.52
N PHE A 106 -9.45 -5.81 -8.13
CA PHE A 106 -10.76 -5.28 -8.53
C PHE A 106 -10.83 -5.07 -10.05
N ALA A 107 -9.79 -4.48 -10.66
CA ALA A 107 -9.68 -4.35 -12.11
C ALA A 107 -9.76 -5.70 -12.83
N GLN A 108 -9.16 -6.74 -12.25
CA GLN A 108 -9.24 -8.10 -12.81
C GLN A 108 -10.65 -8.68 -12.68
N ALA A 109 -11.33 -8.47 -11.55
CA ALA A 109 -12.73 -8.89 -11.38
C ALA A 109 -13.65 -8.18 -12.37
N MET A 110 -13.45 -6.86 -12.58
CA MET A 110 -14.16 -6.07 -13.58
C MET A 110 -13.95 -6.61 -15.00
N ARG A 111 -12.69 -6.86 -15.39
CA ARG A 111 -12.37 -7.46 -16.70
C ARG A 111 -13.01 -8.85 -16.86
N SER A 112 -13.03 -9.66 -15.81
CA SER A 112 -13.65 -10.99 -15.84
C SER A 112 -15.16 -10.89 -16.04
N LEU A 113 -15.83 -9.95 -15.36
CA LEU A 113 -17.25 -9.65 -15.57
C LEU A 113 -17.55 -9.25 -17.02
N MET A 114 -16.75 -8.32 -17.55
CA MET A 114 -16.89 -7.82 -18.91
C MET A 114 -16.61 -8.90 -19.98
N ASN A 115 -15.59 -9.72 -19.77
CA ASN A 115 -15.26 -10.82 -20.69
C ASN A 115 -16.36 -11.89 -20.72
N LYS A 116 -16.99 -12.17 -19.57
CA LYS A 116 -18.08 -13.14 -19.48
C LYS A 116 -19.36 -12.68 -20.18
N ASN A 117 -19.71 -11.41 -20.04
CA ASN A 117 -20.99 -10.87 -20.49
C ASN A 117 -20.90 -10.03 -21.77
N GLY A 118 -19.70 -9.58 -22.12
CA GLY A 118 -19.47 -8.69 -23.27
C GLY A 118 -20.32 -7.41 -23.17
N LYS A 119 -20.94 -7.05 -24.30
CA LYS A 119 -21.85 -5.89 -24.37
C LYS A 119 -23.15 -6.05 -23.57
N SER A 120 -23.44 -7.24 -23.06
CA SER A 120 -24.59 -7.49 -22.19
C SER A 120 -24.29 -7.24 -20.70
N THR A 121 -23.08 -6.78 -20.37
CA THR A 121 -22.77 -6.31 -19.01
C THR A 121 -23.64 -5.12 -18.67
N THR A 122 -24.28 -5.16 -17.50
CA THR A 122 -25.18 -4.09 -17.05
C THR A 122 -24.52 -3.24 -15.98
N TRP A 123 -24.96 -2.00 -15.84
CA TRP A 123 -24.52 -1.11 -14.76
C TRP A 123 -24.79 -1.69 -13.38
N GLU A 124 -25.92 -2.38 -13.19
CA GLU A 124 -26.27 -3.02 -11.91
C GLU A 124 -25.28 -4.13 -11.52
N GLN A 125 -24.68 -4.83 -12.49
CA GLN A 125 -23.62 -5.81 -12.22
C GLN A 125 -22.33 -5.13 -11.75
N VAL A 126 -21.99 -3.98 -12.34
CA VAL A 126 -20.84 -3.16 -11.90
C VAL A 126 -21.09 -2.61 -10.50
N LYS A 127 -22.28 -2.06 -10.22
CA LYS A 127 -22.67 -1.60 -8.89
C LYS A 127 -22.58 -2.71 -7.85
N SER A 128 -23.04 -3.91 -8.20
CA SER A 128 -22.95 -5.06 -7.30
C SER A 128 -21.49 -5.40 -6.96
N LEU A 129 -20.58 -5.30 -7.93
CA LEU A 129 -19.14 -5.52 -7.70
C LEU A 129 -18.55 -4.43 -6.79
N MET A 130 -18.90 -3.15 -7.02
CA MET A 130 -18.49 -2.03 -6.19
C MET A 130 -19.00 -2.17 -4.74
N ALA A 131 -20.29 -2.51 -4.58
CA ALA A 131 -20.90 -2.72 -3.28
C ALA A 131 -20.26 -3.88 -2.52
N GLN A 132 -20.04 -5.01 -3.20
CA GLN A 132 -19.46 -6.21 -2.61
C GLN A 132 -18.03 -5.99 -2.09
N HIS A 133 -17.22 -5.23 -2.81
CA HIS A 133 -15.79 -5.14 -2.54
C HIS A 133 -15.36 -3.83 -1.86
N LEU A 134 -16.07 -2.73 -2.12
CA LEU A 134 -15.72 -1.41 -1.65
C LEU A 134 -16.82 -0.77 -0.79
N GLY A 135 -17.97 -1.41 -0.64
CA GLY A 135 -19.13 -0.82 0.01
C GLY A 135 -19.80 0.31 -0.78
N LEU A 136 -19.24 0.73 -1.92
CA LEU A 136 -19.75 1.84 -2.72
C LEU A 136 -21.10 1.50 -3.37
N GLY A 137 -22.10 2.34 -3.13
CA GLY A 137 -23.46 2.15 -3.60
C GLY A 137 -24.31 1.26 -2.69
N ALA A 138 -23.75 0.82 -1.54
CA ALA A 138 -24.46 0.13 -0.47
C ALA A 138 -24.23 0.86 0.86
N ASP A 139 -23.24 0.45 1.65
CA ASP A 139 -22.92 1.08 2.94
C ASP A 139 -22.38 2.51 2.78
N VAL A 140 -21.72 2.79 1.66
CA VAL A 140 -21.22 4.11 1.28
C VAL A 140 -22.05 4.64 0.11
N PRO A 141 -23.01 5.55 0.36
CA PRO A 141 -23.94 5.99 -0.66
C PRO A 141 -23.26 6.80 -1.77
N LEU A 142 -23.74 6.61 -3.00
CA LEU A 142 -23.40 7.43 -4.15
C LEU A 142 -24.42 8.56 -4.32
N THR A 143 -23.94 9.75 -4.61
CA THR A 143 -24.82 10.82 -5.11
C THR A 143 -25.21 10.53 -6.56
N ALA A 144 -26.31 11.12 -7.04
CA ALA A 144 -26.75 11.00 -8.43
C ALA A 144 -25.67 11.48 -9.43
N GLY A 145 -24.87 12.50 -9.05
CA GLY A 145 -23.78 13.01 -9.88
C GLY A 145 -22.61 12.02 -9.99
N GLU A 146 -22.20 11.41 -8.87
CA GLU A 146 -21.15 10.39 -8.83
C GLU A 146 -21.56 9.16 -9.65
N GLU A 147 -22.76 8.66 -9.43
CA GLU A 147 -23.29 7.51 -10.18
C GLU A 147 -23.37 7.83 -11.68
N GLY A 148 -23.90 9.00 -12.06
CA GLY A 148 -23.97 9.42 -13.45
C GLY A 148 -22.60 9.52 -14.12
N HIS A 149 -21.59 10.04 -13.41
CA HIS A 149 -20.20 10.06 -13.90
C HIS A 149 -19.67 8.65 -14.16
N LEU A 150 -19.80 7.75 -13.21
CA LEU A 150 -19.33 6.37 -13.35
C LEU A 150 -20.06 5.61 -14.47
N MET A 151 -21.37 5.87 -14.67
CA MET A 151 -22.13 5.31 -15.80
C MET A 151 -21.59 5.76 -17.15
N ILE A 152 -21.16 7.02 -17.27
CA ILE A 152 -20.52 7.53 -18.51
C ILE A 152 -19.21 6.79 -18.78
N GLN A 153 -18.38 6.58 -17.74
CA GLN A 153 -17.13 5.81 -17.90
C GLN A 153 -17.41 4.34 -18.24
N PHE A 154 -18.42 3.73 -17.61
CA PHE A 154 -18.85 2.39 -17.92
C PHE A 154 -19.25 2.25 -19.39
N GLN A 155 -20.02 3.21 -19.93
CA GLN A 155 -20.40 3.19 -21.34
C GLN A 155 -19.18 3.30 -22.26
N LYS A 156 -18.16 4.09 -21.90
CA LYS A 156 -16.92 4.14 -22.69
C LYS A 156 -16.20 2.79 -22.73
N VAL A 157 -16.20 2.04 -21.63
CA VAL A 157 -15.61 0.69 -21.59
C VAL A 157 -16.37 -0.25 -22.51
N LEU A 158 -17.71 -0.26 -22.45
CA LEU A 158 -18.55 -1.09 -23.34
C LEU A 158 -18.35 -0.77 -24.82
N ASP A 159 -18.09 0.49 -25.13
CA ASP A 159 -17.87 0.96 -26.51
C ASP A 159 -16.40 0.84 -26.97
N ASN A 160 -15.51 0.27 -26.15
CA ASN A 160 -14.06 0.22 -26.35
C ASN A 160 -13.44 1.63 -26.57
N ARG A 161 -13.94 2.65 -25.88
CA ARG A 161 -13.48 4.04 -25.94
C ARG A 161 -12.77 4.49 -24.64
N SER A 162 -12.74 3.64 -23.62
CA SER A 162 -11.99 3.89 -22.39
C SER A 162 -10.50 3.91 -22.71
N LYS A 163 -9.79 4.86 -22.07
CA LYS A 163 -8.35 4.97 -22.18
C LYS A 163 -7.68 4.24 -21.02
N ASP A 164 -6.42 3.89 -21.21
CA ASP A 164 -5.59 3.34 -20.13
C ASP A 164 -5.06 4.47 -19.26
N VAL A 165 -5.31 4.35 -17.96
CA VAL A 165 -4.63 5.11 -16.91
C VAL A 165 -3.40 4.32 -16.49
N LYS A 166 -2.22 4.83 -16.84
CA LYS A 166 -0.94 4.14 -16.60
C LYS A 166 -0.38 4.54 -15.24
N THR A 167 0.01 3.54 -14.46
CA THR A 167 0.86 3.69 -13.29
C THR A 167 2.21 3.02 -13.54
N LEU A 168 3.13 3.07 -12.60
CA LEU A 168 4.46 2.47 -12.81
C LEU A 168 4.38 0.96 -13.07
N TYR A 169 3.51 0.24 -12.36
CA TYR A 169 3.42 -1.22 -12.42
C TYR A 169 2.17 -1.77 -13.09
N GLN A 170 1.12 -0.96 -13.25
CA GLN A 170 -0.18 -1.43 -13.71
C GLN A 170 -0.86 -0.40 -14.61
N ASN A 171 -1.77 -0.90 -15.46
CA ASN A 171 -2.68 -0.08 -16.23
C ASN A 171 -4.12 -0.37 -15.81
N PHE A 172 -4.92 0.68 -15.68
CA PHE A 172 -6.32 0.60 -15.35
C PHE A 172 -7.16 1.24 -16.47
N ASP A 173 -8.38 0.79 -16.68
CA ASP A 173 -9.35 1.55 -17.45
C ASP A 173 -9.85 2.76 -16.63
N GLU A 174 -10.37 3.78 -17.34
CA GLU A 174 -10.86 5.02 -16.69
C GLU A 174 -11.96 4.74 -15.66
N LEU A 175 -12.81 3.75 -15.87
CA LEU A 175 -13.87 3.41 -14.92
C LEU A 175 -13.29 2.88 -13.60
N THR A 176 -12.37 1.94 -13.67
CA THR A 176 -11.70 1.40 -12.46
C THR A 176 -10.95 2.50 -11.72
N ASP A 177 -10.25 3.37 -12.46
CA ASP A 177 -9.50 4.47 -11.85
C ASP A 177 -10.42 5.47 -11.16
N ASP A 178 -11.53 5.86 -11.78
CA ASP A 178 -12.50 6.80 -11.22
C ASP A 178 -13.27 6.20 -10.01
N ILE A 179 -13.54 4.89 -10.01
CA ILE A 179 -14.11 4.19 -8.85
C ILE A 179 -13.17 4.33 -7.65
N PHE A 180 -11.86 4.10 -7.82
CA PHE A 180 -10.90 4.19 -6.72
C PHE A 180 -10.58 5.62 -6.29
N LYS A 181 -10.64 6.60 -7.21
CA LYS A 181 -10.62 8.03 -6.85
C LYS A 181 -11.81 8.40 -5.97
N LEU A 182 -13.00 7.96 -6.37
CA LEU A 182 -14.21 8.19 -5.58
C LEU A 182 -14.12 7.50 -4.21
N PHE A 183 -13.64 6.24 -4.17
CA PHE A 183 -13.42 5.53 -2.93
C PHE A 183 -12.47 6.30 -2.00
N SER A 184 -11.31 6.75 -2.52
CA SER A 184 -10.37 7.57 -1.75
C SER A 184 -11.02 8.85 -1.22
N ALA A 185 -11.81 9.55 -2.04
CA ALA A 185 -12.53 10.75 -1.62
C ALA A 185 -13.54 10.48 -0.50
N LYS A 186 -14.31 9.36 -0.59
CA LYS A 186 -15.25 8.95 0.47
C LYS A 186 -14.55 8.63 1.79
N CYS A 187 -13.33 8.12 1.73
CA CYS A 187 -12.51 7.83 2.91
C CYS A 187 -11.68 9.03 3.38
N HIS A 188 -11.71 10.15 2.67
CA HIS A 188 -10.87 11.34 2.90
C HIS A 188 -9.36 11.08 2.80
N PHE A 189 -8.93 10.16 1.93
CA PHE A 189 -7.54 10.03 1.52
C PHE A 189 -7.27 10.93 0.31
N GLY A 190 -6.16 11.69 0.37
CA GLY A 190 -5.69 12.51 -0.73
C GLY A 190 -4.45 11.90 -1.39
N TRP A 191 -4.31 12.11 -2.70
CA TRP A 191 -3.18 11.67 -3.51
C TRP A 191 -2.73 12.81 -4.39
N THR A 192 -1.42 13.08 -4.44
CA THR A 192 -0.88 14.18 -5.27
C THR A 192 -0.26 13.67 -6.56
N THR A 193 0.08 12.38 -6.64
CA THR A 193 0.74 11.78 -7.80
C THR A 193 0.48 10.27 -7.83
N THR A 194 0.82 9.63 -8.95
CA THR A 194 0.98 8.18 -9.07
C THR A 194 2.45 7.76 -9.10
N GLY A 195 3.36 8.71 -8.88
CA GLY A 195 4.80 8.51 -8.78
C GLY A 195 5.30 8.73 -7.36
N HIS A 196 6.60 8.93 -7.23
CA HIS A 196 7.21 9.28 -5.96
C HIS A 196 7.05 10.78 -5.68
N SER A 197 7.01 11.16 -4.41
CA SER A 197 7.09 12.56 -4.00
C SER A 197 8.41 12.85 -3.27
N GLY A 198 8.73 14.12 -3.12
CA GLY A 198 9.90 14.57 -2.36
C GLY A 198 9.67 14.65 -0.85
N ASN A 199 8.58 14.08 -0.34
CA ASN A 199 8.32 14.05 1.08
C ASN A 199 9.32 13.14 1.80
N PRO A 200 9.80 13.53 2.99
CA PRO A 200 10.70 12.69 3.77
C PRO A 200 9.99 11.45 4.28
N VAL A 201 10.76 10.38 4.41
CA VAL A 201 10.31 9.14 5.03
C VAL A 201 10.92 9.00 6.43
N PRO A 202 10.20 8.40 7.40
CA PRO A 202 10.72 8.23 8.74
C PRO A 202 11.82 7.16 8.78
N ILE A 203 12.71 7.30 9.76
CA ILE A 203 13.64 6.25 10.14
C ILE A 203 13.45 5.95 11.63
N PHE A 204 13.36 4.67 11.95
CA PHE A 204 13.28 4.17 13.33
C PHE A 204 14.40 3.16 13.55
N ALA A 205 15.00 3.20 14.74
CA ALA A 205 16.02 2.23 15.13
C ALA A 205 15.81 1.80 16.57
N ILE A 206 16.04 0.53 16.87
CA ILE A 206 16.02 -0.01 18.22
C ILE A 206 17.11 -1.06 18.38
N GLY A 207 17.76 -1.07 19.55
CA GLY A 207 18.74 -2.08 19.95
C GLY A 207 20.17 -1.59 19.87
N ALA A 208 21.10 -2.51 19.67
CA ALA A 208 22.54 -2.24 19.74
C ALA A 208 22.99 -1.26 18.67
N GLY A 209 23.42 -0.07 19.06
CA GLY A 209 23.88 0.98 18.16
C GLY A 209 22.77 1.85 17.56
N ALA A 210 21.53 1.74 18.05
CA ALA A 210 20.41 2.57 17.59
C ALA A 210 20.67 4.08 17.79
N GLU A 211 21.50 4.45 18.78
CA GLU A 211 21.90 5.83 19.04
C GLU A 211 22.64 6.50 17.87
N LYS A 212 23.15 5.73 16.92
CA LYS A 212 23.79 6.26 15.71
C LYS A 212 22.78 6.81 14.69
N PHE A 213 21.54 6.41 14.83
CA PHE A 213 20.40 6.88 14.03
C PHE A 213 19.58 7.94 14.81
N ASP A 214 19.88 8.09 16.12
CA ASP A 214 19.24 9.10 16.93
C ASP A 214 19.85 10.43 16.57
N ASN A 215 19.18 11.15 15.72
CA ASN A 215 19.52 12.44 15.80
C ASN A 215 19.18 13.44 14.91
N ARG A 216 18.84 14.34 15.20
CA ARG A 216 19.27 15.58 14.59
C ARG A 216 18.42 16.01 13.41
N GLY A 217 17.22 15.41 13.24
CA GLY A 217 16.26 15.85 12.23
C GLY A 217 16.37 15.03 10.94
N TRP A 218 17.29 15.35 10.05
CA TRP A 218 17.36 14.74 8.74
C TRP A 218 18.65 13.94 8.54
N ILE A 219 18.53 12.77 7.93
CA ILE A 219 19.64 11.93 7.50
C ILE A 219 19.46 11.62 6.01
N ASP A 220 20.51 11.75 5.24
CA ASP A 220 20.51 11.34 3.85
C ASP A 220 20.48 9.79 3.76
N ASN A 221 19.66 9.23 2.86
CA ASN A 221 19.53 7.79 2.69
C ASN A 221 20.87 7.09 2.44
N THR A 222 21.82 7.76 1.79
CA THR A 222 23.17 7.23 1.53
C THR A 222 24.01 7.05 2.80
N GLN A 223 23.66 7.70 3.90
CA GLN A 223 24.35 7.56 5.18
C GLN A 223 23.94 6.30 5.94
N ILE A 224 22.72 5.80 5.73
CA ILE A 224 22.20 4.60 6.41
C ILE A 224 23.12 3.39 6.19
N PRO A 225 23.44 2.99 4.93
CA PRO A 225 24.35 1.86 4.70
C PRO A 225 25.77 2.12 5.21
N LEU A 226 26.26 3.36 5.26
CA LEU A 226 27.56 3.67 5.82
C LEU A 226 27.61 3.46 7.34
N ILE A 227 26.55 3.84 8.05
CA ILE A 227 26.39 3.58 9.48
C ILE A 227 26.36 2.07 9.73
N LEU A 228 25.50 1.34 9.00
CA LEU A 228 25.38 -0.11 9.13
C LEU A 228 26.69 -0.84 8.84
N ARG A 229 27.39 -0.45 7.76
CA ARG A 229 28.70 -1.03 7.42
C ARG A 229 29.73 -0.87 8.55
N GLY A 230 29.70 0.23 9.28
CA GLY A 230 30.59 0.47 10.41
C GLY A 230 30.29 -0.40 11.65
N MET A 231 29.15 -1.12 11.64
CA MET A 231 28.68 -1.97 12.75
C MET A 231 28.89 -3.45 12.48
N VAL A 232 28.95 -3.87 11.22
CA VAL A 232 29.24 -5.24 10.81
C VAL A 232 30.76 -5.43 10.82
N LYS A 233 31.26 -6.28 11.74
CA LYS A 233 32.68 -6.63 11.88
C LYS A 233 33.04 -7.90 11.13
#